data_562ed65d9e833482ee7f4442c2459a08
#
_entry.id   562ed65d9e833482ee7f4442c2459a08
#
_cell.length_a   1.000
_cell.length_b   1.000
_cell.length_c   1.000
_cell.angle_alpha   90.00
_cell.angle_beta   90.00
_cell.angle_gamma   90.00
#
_symmetry.space_group_name_H-M   'P 1'
#
loop_
_entity.id
_entity.type
_entity.pdbx_description
1 polymer ?
#
loop_
_entity_poly.entity_id
_entity_poly.type
_entity_poly.pdbx_seq_one_letter_code
_entity_poly.pdbx_strand_id
1 'polypeptide(L)'
;DVYKRQLESGSTSLAGAIAAAFPDDSTPVIVHGHKHPLMLVAFLACVKSGHPYVPVDSSTPASRLRAIMESSGARLLLAVDPVEVPGIEVWGRERLATAESGEVDLEAVGDDEPYYVIYTSGSTGRPKGVQISRASVAAFVDWALTLIGPAPDGGHVLLNQAPFSFDLSVYELMMSQASGAKMVSIDRDHIARFKDLYEEVGRSGATVWVSTPSFADLCLASKAFDATLLPRLRTFLFCGEALSNETARELRRRFPDARVINTYGPTESTVAVTSMVCDDDLLDACPVLPVGTPKPGTTIQIRRPDDTLADEGETGEIVIAGDTVSLGYLGQPELTAEQFTVVNGQRAYRTGDAGFLRDGMLHFAGRIDFQVKLHGYRIEIEDIETNLRSLPDVQHAVVLPVTKEDGGPISHLHAFVQLPEVPESPLRTTVALRNQLKGLLPDYMIPKSFSYVEAIPLTANGKADRTALRAAL
;
A
#
# COMPACT_ATOMS: atom_id res chain seq x y z
N ASP A 1 17.70 -25.18 -7.43
CA ASP A 1 17.12 -23.85 -7.36
C ASP A 1 18.22 -22.79 -7.37
N VAL A 2 18.63 -22.39 -8.57
CA VAL A 2 19.77 -21.46 -8.77
C VAL A 2 19.43 -20.06 -8.24
N TYR A 3 18.20 -19.59 -8.45
CA TYR A 3 17.78 -18.24 -8.06
C TYR A 3 17.76 -18.03 -6.53
N LYS A 4 17.29 -19.00 -5.76
CA LYS A 4 17.28 -18.91 -4.29
C LYS A 4 18.70 -18.86 -3.72
N ARG A 5 19.62 -19.66 -4.26
CA ARG A 5 21.04 -19.61 -3.86
C ARG A 5 21.69 -18.27 -4.21
N GLN A 6 21.39 -17.72 -5.38
CA GLN A 6 21.88 -16.39 -5.77
C GLN A 6 21.33 -15.30 -4.85
N LEU A 7 20.03 -15.36 -4.52
CA LEU A 7 19.41 -14.42 -3.58
C LEU A 7 20.06 -14.54 -2.19
N GLU A 8 20.26 -15.75 -1.70
CA GLU A 8 20.92 -16.00 -0.40
C GLU A 8 22.36 -15.52 -0.39
N SER A 9 23.20 -15.94 -1.35
CA SER A 9 24.61 -15.53 -1.38
C SER A 9 24.77 -14.03 -1.59
N GLY A 10 24.04 -13.45 -2.54
CA GLY A 10 24.10 -12.01 -2.83
C GLY A 10 23.67 -11.16 -1.64
N SER A 11 22.58 -11.55 -0.95
CA SER A 11 22.12 -10.81 0.22
C SER A 11 23.08 -10.95 1.42
N THR A 12 23.71 -12.11 1.61
CA THR A 12 24.68 -12.30 2.68
C THR A 12 25.97 -11.49 2.41
N SER A 13 26.48 -11.50 1.17
CA SER A 13 27.63 -10.67 0.81
C SER A 13 27.35 -9.18 0.99
N LEU A 14 26.19 -8.71 0.52
CA LEU A 14 25.81 -7.30 0.66
C LEU A 14 25.58 -6.93 2.14
N ALA A 15 25.01 -7.81 2.96
CA ALA A 15 24.83 -7.60 4.38
C ALA A 15 26.18 -7.41 5.10
N GLY A 16 27.17 -8.25 4.79
CA GLY A 16 28.53 -8.12 5.34
C GLY A 16 29.16 -6.78 4.95
N ALA A 17 28.98 -6.33 3.71
CA ALA A 17 29.46 -5.01 3.27
C ALA A 17 28.74 -3.86 4.01
N ILE A 18 27.42 -3.94 4.26
CA ILE A 18 26.68 -2.93 5.03
C ILE A 18 27.17 -2.90 6.48
N ALA A 19 27.24 -4.05 7.16
CA ALA A 19 27.70 -4.14 8.54
C ALA A 19 29.13 -3.61 8.72
N ALA A 20 30.02 -3.88 7.78
CA ALA A 20 31.40 -3.37 7.81
C ALA A 20 31.46 -1.84 7.61
N ALA A 21 30.57 -1.27 6.79
CA ALA A 21 30.53 0.16 6.51
C ALA A 21 29.83 0.98 7.62
N PHE A 22 28.87 0.36 8.31
CA PHE A 22 28.03 1.00 9.33
C PHE A 22 27.99 0.14 10.62
N PRO A 23 29.12 -0.07 11.27
CA PRO A 23 29.17 -0.84 12.52
C PRO A 23 28.36 -0.11 13.60
N ASP A 24 27.65 -0.88 14.43
CA ASP A 24 26.79 -0.39 15.52
C ASP A 24 25.66 0.58 15.08
N ASP A 25 25.26 0.55 13.79
CA ASP A 25 24.18 1.34 13.23
C ASP A 25 22.98 0.42 12.94
N SER A 26 21.80 0.82 13.38
CA SER A 26 20.52 0.14 13.09
C SER A 26 19.50 1.08 12.41
N THR A 27 19.99 2.22 11.88
CA THR A 27 19.11 3.16 11.17
C THR A 27 18.53 2.52 9.90
N PRO A 28 17.32 2.91 9.48
CA PRO A 28 16.73 2.39 8.26
C PRO A 28 17.62 2.61 7.03
N VAL A 29 17.65 1.64 6.13
CA VAL A 29 18.34 1.73 4.84
C VAL A 29 17.31 1.90 3.72
N ILE A 30 17.45 2.95 2.92
CA ILE A 30 16.56 3.18 1.78
C ILE A 30 16.96 2.27 0.63
N VAL A 31 15.99 1.57 0.04
CA VAL A 31 16.18 0.77 -1.18
C VAL A 31 15.35 1.38 -2.30
N HIS A 32 16.04 2.03 -3.25
CA HIS A 32 15.42 2.77 -4.34
C HIS A 32 15.45 1.98 -5.64
N GLY A 33 14.29 1.79 -6.28
CA GLY A 33 14.16 1.10 -7.57
C GLY A 33 12.74 0.61 -7.84
N HIS A 34 12.57 -0.01 -9.04
CA HIS A 34 11.30 -0.58 -9.44
C HIS A 34 11.44 -2.07 -9.81
N LYS A 35 10.89 -2.96 -8.98
CA LYS A 35 10.69 -4.42 -9.22
C LYS A 35 11.88 -5.23 -9.78
N HIS A 36 13.09 -4.70 -9.69
CA HIS A 36 14.29 -5.43 -10.10
C HIS A 36 14.69 -6.47 -9.04
N PRO A 37 15.17 -7.68 -9.39
CA PRO A 37 15.58 -8.73 -8.45
C PRO A 37 16.61 -8.28 -7.39
N LEU A 38 17.49 -7.32 -7.72
CA LEU A 38 18.43 -6.74 -6.75
C LEU A 38 17.74 -6.00 -5.59
N MET A 39 16.49 -5.58 -5.74
CA MET A 39 15.75 -5.03 -4.60
C MET A 39 15.52 -6.09 -3.52
N LEU A 40 15.23 -7.33 -3.92
CA LEU A 40 15.05 -8.44 -2.98
C LEU A 40 16.37 -8.79 -2.28
N VAL A 41 17.47 -8.76 -3.03
CA VAL A 41 18.83 -8.90 -2.46
C VAL A 41 19.08 -7.82 -1.42
N ALA A 42 18.76 -6.55 -1.76
CA ALA A 42 18.96 -5.41 -0.88
C ALA A 42 18.06 -5.47 0.37
N PHE A 43 16.77 -5.85 0.25
CA PHE A 43 15.87 -6.00 1.39
C PHE A 43 16.39 -7.06 2.37
N LEU A 44 16.78 -8.23 1.86
CA LEU A 44 17.34 -9.28 2.71
C LEU A 44 18.69 -8.88 3.30
N ALA A 45 19.53 -8.16 2.56
CA ALA A 45 20.80 -7.68 3.07
C ALA A 45 20.63 -6.71 4.23
N CYS A 46 19.69 -5.77 4.12
CA CYS A 46 19.37 -4.84 5.21
C CYS A 46 18.99 -5.60 6.48
N VAL A 47 18.02 -6.51 6.42
CA VAL A 47 17.55 -7.22 7.61
C VAL A 47 18.58 -8.20 8.18
N LYS A 48 19.44 -8.78 7.35
CA LYS A 48 20.55 -9.63 7.77
C LYS A 48 21.65 -8.82 8.50
N SER A 49 21.80 -7.53 8.19
CA SER A 49 22.77 -6.61 8.82
C SER A 49 22.16 -5.74 9.92
N GLY A 50 20.98 -6.09 10.45
CA GLY A 50 20.37 -5.39 11.58
C GLY A 50 19.63 -4.10 11.21
N HIS A 51 19.39 -3.84 9.92
CA HIS A 51 18.73 -2.61 9.47
C HIS A 51 17.32 -2.90 8.93
N PRO A 52 16.29 -2.14 9.31
CA PRO A 52 15.03 -2.16 8.57
C PRO A 52 15.21 -1.55 7.18
N TYR A 53 14.56 -2.11 6.16
CA TYR A 53 14.57 -1.50 4.83
C TYR A 53 13.39 -0.56 4.62
N VAL A 54 13.64 0.51 3.83
CA VAL A 54 12.62 1.46 3.38
C VAL A 54 12.51 1.36 1.86
N PRO A 55 11.49 0.68 1.32
CA PRO A 55 11.34 0.56 -0.12
C PRO A 55 10.80 1.86 -0.71
N VAL A 56 11.49 2.42 -1.70
CA VAL A 56 11.09 3.63 -2.41
C VAL A 56 11.08 3.35 -3.91
N ASP A 57 9.92 3.49 -4.53
CA ASP A 57 9.77 3.31 -5.97
C ASP A 57 10.46 4.43 -6.76
N SER A 58 11.10 4.09 -7.90
CA SER A 58 11.80 5.05 -8.74
C SER A 58 10.89 6.11 -9.38
N SER A 59 9.57 5.96 -9.31
CA SER A 59 8.60 7.01 -9.69
C SER A 59 8.38 8.07 -8.60
N THR A 60 8.96 7.88 -7.42
CA THR A 60 8.81 8.83 -6.30
C THR A 60 9.53 10.15 -6.63
N PRO A 61 8.85 11.31 -6.56
CA PRO A 61 9.49 12.61 -6.79
C PRO A 61 10.69 12.84 -5.86
N ALA A 62 11.71 13.55 -6.37
CA ALA A 62 12.94 13.82 -5.60
C ALA A 62 12.68 14.58 -4.30
N SER A 63 11.69 15.48 -4.26
CA SER A 63 11.26 16.18 -3.04
C SER A 63 10.74 15.22 -1.98
N ARG A 64 9.91 14.25 -2.40
CA ARG A 64 9.35 13.24 -1.50
C ARG A 64 10.41 12.23 -1.04
N LEU A 65 11.35 11.84 -1.92
CA LEU A 65 12.49 11.02 -1.52
C LEU A 65 13.33 11.74 -0.45
N ARG A 66 13.59 13.05 -0.60
CA ARG A 66 14.29 13.84 0.43
C ARG A 66 13.53 13.87 1.74
N ALA A 67 12.21 14.06 1.72
CA ALA A 67 11.40 14.05 2.93
C ALA A 67 11.44 12.67 3.64
N ILE A 68 11.47 11.58 2.89
CA ILE A 68 11.66 10.21 3.43
C ILE A 68 13.06 10.07 4.03
N MET A 69 14.10 10.53 3.36
CA MET A 69 15.48 10.51 3.88
C MET A 69 15.60 11.27 5.21
N GLU A 70 15.06 12.49 5.25
CA GLU A 70 15.08 13.32 6.46
C GLU A 70 14.32 12.67 7.63
N SER A 71 13.12 12.14 7.36
CA SER A 71 12.27 11.56 8.41
C SER A 71 12.72 10.18 8.86
N SER A 72 13.35 9.38 7.97
CA SER A 72 13.89 8.06 8.32
C SER A 72 15.21 8.12 9.08
N GLY A 73 15.94 9.21 8.96
CA GLY A 73 17.31 9.31 9.47
C GLY A 73 18.28 8.37 8.75
N ALA A 74 17.91 7.85 7.57
CA ALA A 74 18.73 6.91 6.82
C ALA A 74 20.09 7.51 6.45
N ARG A 75 21.14 6.74 6.63
CA ARG A 75 22.52 7.10 6.28
C ARG A 75 22.98 6.46 4.98
N LEU A 76 22.29 5.42 4.52
CA LEU A 76 22.58 4.65 3.33
C LEU A 76 21.34 4.54 2.43
N LEU A 77 21.59 4.73 1.12
CA LEU A 77 20.63 4.46 0.05
C LEU A 77 21.21 3.45 -0.93
N LEU A 78 20.53 2.31 -1.10
CA LEU A 78 20.85 1.27 -2.07
C LEU A 78 20.08 1.57 -3.36
N ALA A 79 20.77 2.10 -4.37
CA ALA A 79 20.18 2.54 -5.62
C ALA A 79 20.20 1.42 -6.66
N VAL A 80 19.11 0.68 -6.78
CA VAL A 80 18.91 -0.30 -7.86
C VAL A 80 18.63 0.42 -9.18
N ASP A 81 17.83 1.47 -9.15
CA ASP A 81 17.66 2.40 -10.27
C ASP A 81 18.47 3.69 -10.02
N PRO A 82 19.00 4.34 -11.07
CA PRO A 82 19.81 5.54 -10.93
C PRO A 82 19.05 6.63 -10.17
N VAL A 83 19.73 7.26 -9.22
CA VAL A 83 19.20 8.40 -8.46
C VAL A 83 20.36 9.30 -7.99
N GLU A 84 20.15 10.61 -8.02
CA GLU A 84 21.08 11.60 -7.51
C GLU A 84 20.41 12.33 -6.34
N VAL A 85 20.93 12.12 -5.14
CA VAL A 85 20.47 12.77 -3.92
C VAL A 85 21.66 13.19 -3.06
N PRO A 86 21.71 14.45 -2.60
CA PRO A 86 22.75 14.91 -1.70
C PRO A 86 22.48 14.45 -0.26
N GLY A 87 23.53 14.39 0.55
CA GLY A 87 23.43 14.24 2.00
C GLY A 87 23.25 12.80 2.52
N ILE A 88 23.37 11.80 1.66
CA ILE A 88 23.33 10.37 2.03
C ILE A 88 24.38 9.58 1.23
N GLU A 89 24.91 8.51 1.80
CA GLU A 89 25.77 7.60 1.05
C GLU A 89 24.93 6.78 0.07
N VAL A 90 25.32 6.73 -1.21
CA VAL A 90 24.57 5.99 -2.26
C VAL A 90 25.45 4.87 -2.81
N TRP A 91 24.90 3.63 -2.72
CA TRP A 91 25.51 2.45 -3.37
C TRP A 91 24.70 2.09 -4.61
N GLY A 92 25.28 2.30 -5.77
CA GLY A 92 24.64 2.02 -7.04
C GLY A 92 24.61 0.53 -7.39
N ARG A 93 23.87 0.19 -8.46
CA ARG A 93 23.59 -1.18 -8.92
C ARG A 93 24.83 -2.06 -9.06
N GLU A 94 25.93 -1.51 -9.58
CA GLU A 94 27.18 -2.28 -9.75
C GLU A 94 27.73 -2.73 -8.39
N ARG A 95 27.80 -1.82 -7.41
CA ARG A 95 28.27 -2.15 -6.04
C ARG A 95 27.35 -3.16 -5.38
N LEU A 96 26.02 -3.07 -5.57
CA LEU A 96 25.05 -4.02 -5.03
C LEU A 96 25.24 -5.45 -5.61
N ALA A 97 25.58 -5.54 -6.90
CA ALA A 97 25.73 -6.81 -7.59
C ALA A 97 27.09 -7.49 -7.32
N THR A 98 28.11 -6.70 -6.95
CA THR A 98 29.50 -7.19 -6.79
C THR A 98 30.00 -7.06 -5.34
N ALA A 99 29.12 -6.79 -4.38
CA ALA A 99 29.50 -6.65 -2.98
C ALA A 99 30.14 -7.96 -2.48
N GLU A 100 31.33 -7.82 -1.92
CA GLU A 100 32.05 -8.89 -1.24
C GLU A 100 31.99 -8.67 0.26
N SER A 101 31.62 -9.69 1.03
CA SER A 101 31.71 -9.64 2.49
C SER A 101 33.07 -10.11 2.95
N GLY A 102 33.71 -9.37 3.85
CA GLY A 102 34.69 -9.93 4.74
C GLY A 102 34.04 -10.91 5.76
N GLU A 103 34.84 -11.55 6.58
CA GLU A 103 34.33 -12.29 7.74
C GLU A 103 33.78 -11.27 8.75
N VAL A 104 32.45 -11.08 8.74
CA VAL A 104 31.71 -10.20 9.67
C VAL A 104 30.60 -11.04 10.30
N ASP A 105 30.53 -11.03 11.62
CA ASP A 105 29.39 -11.60 12.32
C ASP A 105 28.16 -10.72 12.02
N LEU A 106 27.10 -11.33 11.45
CA LEU A 106 25.88 -10.64 11.12
C LEU A 106 24.86 -10.82 12.24
N GLU A 107 24.39 -9.71 12.78
CA GLU A 107 23.26 -9.66 13.68
C GLU A 107 22.02 -9.20 12.93
N ALA A 108 21.11 -10.13 12.69
CA ALA A 108 19.87 -9.82 11.96
C ALA A 108 18.88 -9.09 12.87
N VAL A 109 17.96 -8.35 12.23
CA VAL A 109 16.83 -7.68 12.90
C VAL A 109 16.10 -8.64 13.85
N GLY A 110 15.91 -8.24 15.10
CA GLY A 110 15.21 -8.99 16.15
C GLY A 110 13.70 -9.03 15.96
N ASP A 111 12.98 -9.89 16.72
CA ASP A 111 11.53 -10.07 16.60
C ASP A 111 10.74 -8.78 16.86
N ASP A 112 11.14 -8.02 17.86
CA ASP A 112 10.46 -6.78 18.28
C ASP A 112 11.03 -5.53 17.59
N GLU A 113 11.96 -5.70 16.65
CA GLU A 113 12.58 -4.61 15.92
C GLU A 113 11.90 -4.40 14.55
N PRO A 114 11.97 -3.18 13.98
CA PRO A 114 11.43 -2.92 12.66
C PRO A 114 12.12 -3.77 11.59
N TYR A 115 11.34 -4.55 10.85
CA TYR A 115 11.80 -5.32 9.70
C TYR A 115 11.77 -4.47 8.42
N TYR A 116 10.69 -3.69 8.25
CA TYR A 116 10.60 -2.69 7.20
C TYR A 116 9.84 -1.44 7.66
N VAL A 117 10.04 -0.36 6.93
CA VAL A 117 9.28 0.88 7.11
C VAL A 117 8.68 1.29 5.77
N ILE A 118 7.36 1.21 5.65
CA ILE A 118 6.64 1.68 4.46
C ILE A 118 6.09 3.08 4.70
N TYR A 119 6.37 3.99 3.78
CA TYR A 119 5.92 5.38 3.85
C TYR A 119 4.56 5.57 3.18
N THR A 120 3.62 6.13 3.93
CA THR A 120 2.29 6.51 3.46
C THR A 120 2.16 8.03 3.41
N SER A 121 1.11 8.55 2.75
CA SER A 121 0.75 9.97 2.84
C SER A 121 0.39 10.33 4.28
N GLY A 122 0.69 11.56 4.69
CA GLY A 122 0.37 12.09 6.01
C GLY A 122 -0.50 13.33 5.93
N SER A 123 -1.42 13.51 6.87
CA SER A 123 -2.35 14.65 6.92
C SER A 123 -1.65 16.02 6.99
N THR A 124 -0.39 16.07 7.45
CA THR A 124 0.41 17.29 7.54
C THR A 124 1.19 17.62 6.26
N GLY A 125 1.00 16.86 5.16
CA GLY A 125 1.78 17.00 3.92
C GLY A 125 3.18 16.38 3.98
N ARG A 126 3.54 15.72 5.09
CA ARG A 126 4.79 14.96 5.23
C ARG A 126 4.49 13.47 5.27
N PRO A 127 5.28 12.64 4.57
CA PRO A 127 5.09 11.19 4.60
C PRO A 127 5.33 10.64 6.00
N LYS A 128 4.52 9.66 6.41
CA LYS A 128 4.65 8.94 7.69
C LYS A 128 5.17 7.52 7.45
N GLY A 129 6.24 7.13 8.14
CA GLY A 129 6.87 5.82 8.02
C GLY A 129 6.28 4.84 9.03
N VAL A 130 5.53 3.86 8.55
CA VAL A 130 4.93 2.79 9.38
C VAL A 130 5.96 1.71 9.62
N GLN A 131 6.29 1.47 10.90
CA GLN A 131 7.31 0.50 11.31
C GLN A 131 6.67 -0.87 11.58
N ILE A 132 7.01 -1.87 10.78
CA ILE A 132 6.50 -3.23 10.97
C ILE A 132 7.61 -4.13 11.52
N SER A 133 7.35 -4.77 12.67
CA SER A 133 8.31 -5.66 13.30
C SER A 133 8.47 -7.00 12.57
N ARG A 134 9.59 -7.68 12.79
CA ARG A 134 9.83 -9.03 12.25
C ARG A 134 8.77 -10.02 12.74
N ALA A 135 8.36 -9.95 14.01
CA ALA A 135 7.29 -10.79 14.55
C ALA A 135 5.95 -10.54 13.86
N SER A 136 5.60 -9.26 13.58
CA SER A 136 4.37 -8.93 12.87
C SER A 136 4.38 -9.46 11.43
N VAL A 137 5.53 -9.38 10.74
CA VAL A 137 5.69 -9.99 9.41
C VAL A 137 5.51 -11.51 9.47
N ALA A 138 6.12 -12.18 10.44
CA ALA A 138 6.00 -13.63 10.60
C ALA A 138 4.54 -14.04 10.85
N ALA A 139 3.85 -13.40 11.79
CA ALA A 139 2.44 -13.67 12.10
C ALA A 139 1.52 -13.44 10.89
N PHE A 140 1.80 -12.40 10.07
CA PHE A 140 1.08 -12.14 8.84
C PHE A 140 1.31 -13.24 7.80
N VAL A 141 2.56 -13.64 7.58
CA VAL A 141 2.93 -14.65 6.58
C VAL A 141 2.35 -16.02 6.90
N ASP A 142 2.44 -16.44 8.16
CA ASP A 142 1.87 -17.71 8.62
C ASP A 142 0.39 -17.80 8.31
N TRP A 143 -0.36 -16.71 8.53
CA TRP A 143 -1.76 -16.65 8.16
C TRP A 143 -1.97 -16.55 6.64
N ALA A 144 -1.24 -15.70 5.94
CA ALA A 144 -1.40 -15.48 4.50
C ALA A 144 -1.19 -16.76 3.68
N LEU A 145 -0.24 -17.61 4.09
CA LEU A 145 -0.01 -18.92 3.48
C LEU A 145 -1.22 -19.85 3.60
N THR A 146 -2.02 -19.73 4.66
CA THR A 146 -3.26 -20.52 4.77
C THR A 146 -4.32 -20.13 3.73
N LEU A 147 -4.31 -18.88 3.28
CA LEU A 147 -5.25 -18.38 2.29
C LEU A 147 -5.03 -18.97 0.90
N ILE A 148 -3.80 -19.27 0.52
CA ILE A 148 -3.49 -19.80 -0.79
C ILE A 148 -3.63 -21.34 -0.88
N GLY A 149 -3.70 -22.02 0.27
CA GLY A 149 -3.85 -23.46 0.34
C GLY A 149 -2.58 -24.22 -0.06
N PRO A 150 -2.69 -25.56 -0.27
CA PRO A 150 -1.55 -26.40 -0.62
C PRO A 150 -1.02 -26.04 -2.02
N ALA A 151 0.31 -26.14 -2.19
CA ALA A 151 0.94 -25.87 -3.47
C ALA A 151 0.52 -26.91 -4.51
N PRO A 152 0.14 -26.50 -5.73
CA PRO A 152 -0.11 -27.40 -6.83
C PRO A 152 1.20 -28.01 -7.35
N ASP A 153 1.08 -29.01 -8.23
CA ASP A 153 2.24 -29.59 -8.90
C ASP A 153 3.10 -28.52 -9.57
N GLY A 154 4.39 -28.54 -9.27
CA GLY A 154 5.35 -27.52 -9.72
C GLY A 154 5.41 -26.26 -8.83
N GLY A 155 4.75 -26.27 -7.68
CA GLY A 155 4.80 -25.20 -6.68
C GLY A 155 3.89 -24.02 -7.00
N HIS A 156 3.79 -23.10 -6.02
CA HIS A 156 3.11 -21.82 -6.22
C HIS A 156 3.92 -20.88 -7.13
N VAL A 157 3.20 -20.11 -7.92
CA VAL A 157 3.70 -18.96 -8.66
C VAL A 157 2.84 -17.77 -8.29
N LEU A 158 3.44 -16.79 -7.62
CA LEU A 158 2.78 -15.58 -7.12
C LEU A 158 2.95 -14.46 -8.14
N LEU A 159 1.86 -13.84 -8.58
CA LEU A 159 1.90 -12.70 -9.47
C LEU A 159 1.97 -11.42 -8.64
N ASN A 160 3.07 -10.68 -8.73
CA ASN A 160 3.27 -9.41 -8.05
C ASN A 160 2.94 -8.23 -8.98
N GLN A 161 1.85 -7.52 -8.66
CA GLN A 161 1.44 -6.32 -9.38
C GLN A 161 1.81 -5.04 -8.64
N ALA A 162 1.63 -4.98 -7.32
CA ALA A 162 1.91 -3.78 -6.53
C ALA A 162 3.42 -3.44 -6.49
N PRO A 163 3.83 -2.16 -6.53
CA PRO A 163 5.22 -1.77 -6.31
C PRO A 163 5.65 -2.11 -4.88
N PHE A 164 6.96 -2.34 -4.66
CA PHE A 164 7.46 -2.74 -3.33
C PHE A 164 7.34 -1.64 -2.26
N SER A 165 7.13 -0.38 -2.66
CA SER A 165 6.81 0.72 -1.76
C SER A 165 5.35 0.74 -1.29
N PHE A 166 4.52 -0.19 -1.75
CA PHE A 166 3.15 -0.37 -1.35
C PHE A 166 2.99 -1.70 -0.60
N ASP A 167 2.36 -1.67 0.58
CA ASP A 167 2.28 -2.80 1.51
C ASP A 167 1.60 -4.05 0.94
N LEU A 168 0.70 -3.90 -0.03
CA LEU A 168 0.09 -5.02 -0.73
C LEU A 168 1.14 -5.99 -1.29
N SER A 169 2.30 -5.48 -1.75
CA SER A 169 3.39 -6.30 -2.28
C SER A 169 4.02 -7.23 -1.25
N VAL A 170 3.80 -6.96 0.03
CA VAL A 170 4.32 -7.81 1.13
C VAL A 170 3.68 -9.20 1.09
N TYR A 171 2.44 -9.35 0.58
CA TYR A 171 1.85 -10.67 0.35
C TYR A 171 2.78 -11.54 -0.47
N GLU A 172 3.04 -11.15 -1.72
CA GLU A 172 3.79 -11.98 -2.66
C GLU A 172 5.25 -12.08 -2.26
N LEU A 173 5.84 -10.96 -1.81
CA LEU A 173 7.23 -10.90 -1.42
C LEU A 173 7.52 -11.86 -0.25
N MET A 174 6.76 -11.77 0.84
CA MET A 174 7.00 -12.57 2.03
C MET A 174 6.53 -14.02 1.86
N MET A 175 5.36 -14.25 1.24
CA MET A 175 4.91 -15.61 0.95
C MET A 175 5.88 -16.36 0.04
N SER A 176 6.46 -15.69 -0.98
CA SER A 176 7.44 -16.33 -1.87
C SER A 176 8.73 -16.71 -1.13
N GLN A 177 9.20 -15.87 -0.24
CA GLN A 177 10.40 -16.13 0.55
C GLN A 177 10.16 -17.28 1.56
N ALA A 178 9.05 -17.27 2.29
CA ALA A 178 8.74 -18.27 3.30
C ALA A 178 8.43 -19.66 2.70
N SER A 179 7.68 -19.71 1.58
CA SER A 179 7.30 -20.98 0.95
C SER A 179 8.29 -21.46 -0.11
N GLY A 180 9.22 -20.61 -0.52
CA GLY A 180 10.09 -20.86 -1.65
C GLY A 180 9.37 -20.85 -3.00
N ALA A 181 8.20 -20.24 -3.09
CA ALA A 181 7.46 -20.08 -4.33
C ALA A 181 8.16 -19.14 -5.31
N LYS A 182 7.83 -19.29 -6.60
CA LYS A 182 8.26 -18.35 -7.63
C LYS A 182 7.42 -17.07 -7.52
N MET A 183 8.04 -15.90 -7.62
CA MET A 183 7.37 -14.63 -7.79
C MET A 183 7.60 -14.11 -9.22
N VAL A 184 6.54 -13.65 -9.89
CA VAL A 184 6.60 -13.02 -11.21
C VAL A 184 6.09 -11.59 -11.05
N SER A 185 6.95 -10.60 -11.28
CA SER A 185 6.60 -9.19 -11.15
C SER A 185 6.15 -8.61 -12.47
N ILE A 186 5.01 -7.93 -12.47
CA ILE A 186 4.50 -7.13 -13.59
C ILE A 186 4.91 -5.69 -13.34
N ASP A 187 5.73 -5.12 -14.20
CA ASP A 187 6.16 -3.74 -14.08
C ASP A 187 5.13 -2.74 -14.67
N ARG A 188 5.37 -1.45 -14.41
CA ARG A 188 4.46 -0.38 -14.87
C ARG A 188 4.40 -0.24 -16.40
N ASP A 189 5.47 -0.59 -17.10
CA ASP A 189 5.52 -0.47 -18.56
C ASP A 189 4.64 -1.54 -19.22
N HIS A 190 4.57 -2.74 -18.63
CA HIS A 190 3.60 -3.76 -19.03
C HIS A 190 2.16 -3.32 -18.73
N ILE A 191 1.91 -2.75 -17.54
CA ILE A 191 0.57 -2.28 -17.15
C ILE A 191 0.08 -1.16 -18.10
N ALA A 192 0.98 -0.28 -18.55
CA ALA A 192 0.64 0.82 -19.45
C ALA A 192 0.26 0.35 -20.87
N ARG A 193 0.61 -0.88 -21.25
CA ARG A 193 0.36 -1.46 -22.58
C ARG A 193 -0.37 -2.80 -22.45
N PHE A 194 -1.68 -2.78 -22.60
CA PHE A 194 -2.55 -3.96 -22.41
C PHE A 194 -2.08 -5.23 -23.12
N LYS A 195 -1.56 -5.12 -24.34
CA LYS A 195 -1.07 -6.27 -25.08
C LYS A 195 0.10 -6.93 -24.34
N ASP A 196 1.08 -6.14 -23.92
CA ASP A 196 2.26 -6.62 -23.21
C ASP A 196 1.87 -7.19 -21.83
N LEU A 197 0.90 -6.55 -21.16
CA LEU A 197 0.35 -7.04 -19.89
C LEU A 197 -0.22 -8.45 -20.03
N TYR A 198 -1.08 -8.69 -21.02
CA TYR A 198 -1.69 -10.02 -21.20
C TYR A 198 -0.68 -11.07 -21.64
N GLU A 199 0.31 -10.71 -22.46
CA GLU A 199 1.39 -11.64 -22.83
C GLU A 199 2.21 -12.04 -21.61
N GLU A 200 2.59 -11.09 -20.76
CA GLU A 200 3.41 -11.38 -19.57
C GLU A 200 2.60 -12.14 -18.51
N VAL A 201 1.36 -11.75 -18.27
CA VAL A 201 0.44 -12.47 -17.37
C VAL A 201 0.23 -13.90 -17.85
N GLY A 202 0.00 -14.12 -19.15
CA GLY A 202 -0.19 -15.46 -19.72
C GLY A 202 1.04 -16.34 -19.61
N ARG A 203 2.25 -15.77 -19.75
CA ARG A 203 3.53 -16.48 -19.58
C ARG A 203 3.91 -16.79 -18.14
N SER A 204 3.33 -16.05 -17.18
CA SER A 204 3.69 -16.15 -15.75
C SER A 204 3.51 -17.55 -15.19
N GLY A 205 2.47 -18.28 -15.64
CA GLY A 205 2.01 -19.53 -15.04
C GLY A 205 1.49 -19.35 -13.62
N ALA A 206 0.97 -18.16 -13.29
CA ALA A 206 0.52 -17.79 -11.96
C ALA A 206 -0.53 -18.77 -11.40
N THR A 207 -0.36 -19.11 -10.14
CA THR A 207 -1.31 -19.90 -9.35
C THR A 207 -2.02 -19.05 -8.32
N VAL A 208 -1.42 -17.93 -7.93
CA VAL A 208 -1.94 -16.95 -6.99
C VAL A 208 -1.79 -15.55 -7.61
N TRP A 209 -2.88 -14.82 -7.60
CA TRP A 209 -2.98 -13.43 -8.03
C TRP A 209 -3.26 -12.56 -6.82
N VAL A 210 -2.40 -11.57 -6.57
CA VAL A 210 -2.63 -10.56 -5.55
C VAL A 210 -2.74 -9.20 -6.22
N SER A 211 -3.82 -8.47 -6.00
CA SER A 211 -3.98 -7.11 -6.50
C SER A 211 -5.06 -6.34 -5.77
N THR A 212 -5.20 -5.06 -6.11
CA THR A 212 -6.42 -4.32 -5.79
C THR A 212 -7.58 -4.76 -6.70
N PRO A 213 -8.83 -4.63 -6.27
CA PRO A 213 -10.00 -4.83 -7.12
C PRO A 213 -9.96 -4.04 -8.42
N SER A 214 -9.60 -2.75 -8.40
CA SER A 214 -9.53 -1.92 -9.60
C SER A 214 -8.54 -2.43 -10.65
N PHE A 215 -7.45 -3.08 -10.27
CA PHE A 215 -6.56 -3.71 -11.24
C PHE A 215 -7.19 -4.95 -11.90
N ALA A 216 -7.94 -5.73 -11.13
CA ALA A 216 -8.71 -6.84 -11.68
C ALA A 216 -9.81 -6.34 -12.63
N ASP A 217 -10.53 -5.26 -12.30
CA ASP A 217 -11.53 -4.63 -13.18
C ASP A 217 -10.91 -4.15 -14.48
N LEU A 218 -9.72 -3.57 -14.42
CA LEU A 218 -8.94 -3.20 -15.60
C LEU A 218 -8.67 -4.42 -16.49
N CYS A 219 -8.28 -5.55 -15.91
CA CYS A 219 -8.06 -6.79 -16.65
C CYS A 219 -9.38 -7.40 -17.18
N LEU A 220 -10.45 -7.34 -16.41
CA LEU A 220 -11.77 -7.85 -16.80
C LEU A 220 -12.40 -7.08 -17.97
N ALA A 221 -11.94 -5.87 -18.28
CA ALA A 221 -12.37 -5.13 -19.46
C ALA A 221 -12.10 -5.90 -20.76
N SER A 222 -11.14 -6.81 -20.79
CA SER A 222 -10.90 -7.73 -21.90
C SER A 222 -11.57 -9.09 -21.66
N LYS A 223 -12.22 -9.63 -22.70
CA LYS A 223 -12.76 -10.99 -22.67
C LYS A 223 -11.69 -12.07 -22.64
N ALA A 224 -10.43 -11.73 -23.01
CA ALA A 224 -9.31 -12.65 -23.00
C ALA A 224 -8.76 -12.92 -21.57
N PHE A 225 -9.21 -12.16 -20.56
CA PHE A 225 -8.84 -12.41 -19.17
C PHE A 225 -9.74 -13.50 -18.58
N ASP A 226 -9.34 -14.73 -18.75
CA ASP A 226 -10.06 -15.94 -18.32
C ASP A 226 -9.13 -17.11 -18.00
N ALA A 227 -9.69 -18.25 -17.64
CA ALA A 227 -8.94 -19.47 -17.32
C ALA A 227 -8.12 -20.03 -18.51
N THR A 228 -8.39 -19.61 -19.74
CA THR A 228 -7.54 -20.00 -20.89
C THR A 228 -6.20 -19.25 -20.84
N LEU A 229 -6.23 -17.98 -20.43
CA LEU A 229 -5.01 -17.17 -20.25
C LEU A 229 -4.20 -17.65 -19.03
N LEU A 230 -4.87 -18.00 -17.93
CA LEU A 230 -4.26 -18.38 -16.65
C LEU A 230 -4.78 -19.75 -16.18
N PRO A 231 -4.46 -20.86 -16.87
CA PRO A 231 -5.03 -22.19 -16.58
C PRO A 231 -4.61 -22.77 -15.22
N ARG A 232 -3.53 -22.26 -14.64
CA ARG A 232 -3.03 -22.70 -13.33
C ARG A 232 -3.51 -21.85 -12.16
N LEU A 233 -4.25 -20.79 -12.40
CA LEU A 233 -4.71 -19.90 -11.35
C LEU A 233 -5.70 -20.61 -10.42
N ARG A 234 -5.49 -20.47 -9.11
CA ARG A 234 -6.30 -21.12 -8.06
C ARG A 234 -6.79 -20.15 -7.01
N THR A 235 -6.16 -18.96 -6.89
CA THR A 235 -6.54 -18.02 -5.85
C THR A 235 -6.34 -16.59 -6.34
N PHE A 236 -7.39 -15.78 -6.20
CA PHE A 236 -7.32 -14.33 -6.19
C PHE A 236 -7.35 -13.84 -4.74
N LEU A 237 -6.40 -12.99 -4.36
CA LEU A 237 -6.37 -12.27 -3.09
C LEU A 237 -6.53 -10.77 -3.37
N PHE A 238 -7.57 -10.18 -2.82
CA PHE A 238 -7.85 -8.75 -2.96
C PHE A 238 -7.70 -8.03 -1.63
N CYS A 239 -7.01 -6.89 -1.65
CA CYS A 239 -6.90 -5.97 -0.55
C CYS A 239 -6.75 -4.54 -1.07
N GLY A 240 -6.94 -3.56 -0.18
CA GLY A 240 -6.63 -2.17 -0.47
C GLY A 240 -7.82 -1.33 -0.94
N GLU A 241 -8.85 -1.94 -1.52
CA GLU A 241 -10.09 -1.28 -1.97
C GLU A 241 -11.31 -2.17 -1.70
N ALA A 242 -12.50 -1.61 -1.82
CA ALA A 242 -13.73 -2.39 -1.74
C ALA A 242 -13.87 -3.30 -2.97
N LEU A 243 -13.97 -4.61 -2.75
CA LEU A 243 -14.30 -5.56 -3.80
C LEU A 243 -15.80 -5.53 -4.07
N SER A 244 -16.20 -5.24 -5.32
CA SER A 244 -17.62 -5.28 -5.69
C SER A 244 -18.12 -6.72 -5.84
N ASN A 245 -19.40 -6.92 -5.55
CA ASN A 245 -20.06 -8.21 -5.80
C ASN A 245 -20.01 -8.58 -7.29
N GLU A 246 -20.18 -7.60 -8.20
CA GLU A 246 -20.11 -7.80 -9.65
C GLU A 246 -18.72 -8.29 -10.10
N THR A 247 -17.64 -7.64 -9.63
CA THR A 247 -16.26 -8.05 -9.91
C THR A 247 -16.00 -9.48 -9.43
N ALA A 248 -16.43 -9.82 -8.20
CA ALA A 248 -16.23 -11.14 -7.64
C ALA A 248 -16.99 -12.22 -8.45
N ARG A 249 -18.24 -11.97 -8.86
CA ARG A 249 -19.03 -12.87 -9.73
C ARG A 249 -18.37 -13.07 -11.08
N GLU A 250 -17.91 -11.99 -11.72
CA GLU A 250 -17.31 -12.08 -13.05
C GLU A 250 -15.98 -12.84 -13.00
N LEU A 251 -15.16 -12.67 -11.96
CA LEU A 251 -13.95 -13.46 -11.74
C LEU A 251 -14.28 -14.95 -11.56
N ARG A 252 -15.25 -15.30 -10.72
CA ARG A 252 -15.67 -16.68 -10.51
C ARG A 252 -16.20 -17.32 -11.80
N ARG A 253 -16.97 -16.56 -12.60
CA ARG A 253 -17.48 -17.03 -13.88
C ARG A 253 -16.36 -17.32 -14.88
N ARG A 254 -15.31 -16.45 -14.95
CA ARG A 254 -14.19 -16.61 -15.89
C ARG A 254 -13.12 -17.59 -15.42
N PHE A 255 -13.01 -17.77 -14.12
CA PHE A 255 -12.00 -18.63 -13.46
C PHE A 255 -12.69 -19.60 -12.49
N PRO A 256 -13.46 -20.59 -12.99
CA PRO A 256 -14.28 -21.43 -12.13
C PRO A 256 -13.50 -22.27 -11.12
N ASP A 257 -12.22 -22.56 -11.38
CA ASP A 257 -11.33 -23.30 -10.50
C ASP A 257 -10.59 -22.42 -9.49
N ALA A 258 -10.75 -21.10 -9.55
CA ALA A 258 -10.07 -20.16 -8.67
C ALA A 258 -11.00 -19.64 -7.57
N ARG A 259 -10.49 -19.59 -6.34
CA ARG A 259 -11.14 -18.91 -5.23
C ARG A 259 -10.93 -17.41 -5.33
N VAL A 260 -11.95 -16.64 -5.01
CA VAL A 260 -11.86 -15.19 -4.84
C VAL A 260 -11.91 -14.88 -3.36
N ILE A 261 -10.87 -14.27 -2.82
CA ILE A 261 -10.72 -13.96 -1.40
C ILE A 261 -10.61 -12.45 -1.23
N ASN A 262 -11.53 -11.88 -0.48
CA ASN A 262 -11.49 -10.49 -0.04
C ASN A 262 -10.77 -10.39 1.30
N THR A 263 -9.83 -9.44 1.44
CA THR A 263 -9.09 -9.20 2.68
C THR A 263 -9.09 -7.71 3.01
N TYR A 264 -8.96 -7.37 4.29
CA TYR A 264 -8.93 -6.00 4.76
C TYR A 264 -7.89 -5.83 5.86
N GLY A 265 -7.22 -4.69 5.81
CA GLY A 265 -6.34 -4.16 6.84
C GLY A 265 -5.69 -2.86 6.37
N PRO A 266 -5.28 -1.99 7.30
CA PRO A 266 -4.41 -0.86 7.02
C PRO A 266 -2.93 -1.28 7.09
N THR A 267 -2.04 -0.45 6.54
CA THR A 267 -0.58 -0.63 6.60
C THR A 267 -0.10 -0.77 8.04
N GLU A 268 -0.72 -0.06 8.98
CA GLU A 268 -0.42 -0.07 10.41
C GLU A 268 -0.78 -1.39 11.11
N SER A 269 -1.43 -2.32 10.42
CA SER A 269 -1.69 -3.68 10.93
C SER A 269 -1.13 -4.77 10.02
N THR A 270 -0.07 -4.48 9.29
CA THR A 270 0.66 -5.39 8.39
C THR A 270 -0.25 -5.95 7.30
N VAL A 271 -0.56 -5.12 6.30
CA VAL A 271 -1.30 -5.44 5.07
C VAL A 271 -2.78 -5.77 5.27
N ALA A 272 -3.07 -6.87 5.99
CA ALA A 272 -4.45 -7.34 6.18
C ALA A 272 -4.59 -8.18 7.45
N VAL A 273 -5.78 -8.11 8.04
CA VAL A 273 -6.13 -8.80 9.28
C VAL A 273 -7.45 -9.55 9.22
N THR A 274 -8.20 -9.42 8.14
CA THR A 274 -9.43 -10.22 7.91
C THR A 274 -9.42 -10.86 6.55
N SER A 275 -10.18 -11.93 6.39
CA SER A 275 -10.37 -12.57 5.10
C SER A 275 -11.74 -13.19 4.96
N MET A 276 -12.19 -13.32 3.71
CA MET A 276 -13.43 -13.95 3.35
C MET A 276 -13.36 -14.55 1.95
N VAL A 277 -13.82 -15.78 1.81
CA VAL A 277 -14.00 -16.41 0.50
C VAL A 277 -15.34 -15.96 -0.09
N CYS A 278 -15.29 -15.38 -1.28
CA CYS A 278 -16.49 -14.96 -2.02
C CYS A 278 -17.05 -16.16 -2.79
N ASP A 279 -17.83 -17.02 -2.13
CA ASP A 279 -18.58 -18.10 -2.77
C ASP A 279 -19.96 -17.64 -3.27
N ASP A 280 -20.70 -18.52 -3.95
CA ASP A 280 -21.99 -18.17 -4.55
C ASP A 280 -23.04 -17.83 -3.50
N ASP A 281 -23.07 -18.56 -2.37
CA ASP A 281 -24.02 -18.32 -1.29
C ASP A 281 -23.83 -16.91 -0.69
N LEU A 282 -22.57 -16.51 -0.44
CA LEU A 282 -22.25 -15.18 0.04
C LEU A 282 -22.59 -14.09 -0.98
N LEU A 283 -22.23 -14.31 -2.24
CA LEU A 283 -22.51 -13.36 -3.30
C LEU A 283 -24.02 -13.15 -3.51
N ASP A 284 -24.82 -14.20 -3.32
CA ASP A 284 -26.29 -14.09 -3.41
C ASP A 284 -26.90 -13.40 -2.18
N ALA A 285 -26.32 -13.60 -1.00
CA ALA A 285 -26.80 -13.01 0.25
C ALA A 285 -26.39 -11.54 0.44
N CYS A 286 -25.21 -11.12 -0.08
CA CYS A 286 -24.60 -9.84 0.23
C CYS A 286 -24.35 -8.97 -1.01
N PRO A 287 -25.24 -7.99 -1.34
CA PRO A 287 -25.00 -7.02 -2.39
C PRO A 287 -23.72 -6.19 -2.15
N VAL A 288 -23.45 -5.84 -0.88
CA VAL A 288 -22.19 -5.23 -0.42
C VAL A 288 -21.43 -6.29 0.35
N LEU A 289 -20.25 -6.63 -0.14
CA LEU A 289 -19.45 -7.71 0.44
C LEU A 289 -18.85 -7.27 1.78
N PRO A 290 -18.97 -8.12 2.85
CA PRO A 290 -18.18 -7.90 4.06
C PRO A 290 -16.67 -8.04 3.76
N VAL A 291 -15.85 -7.58 4.69
CA VAL A 291 -14.39 -7.75 4.59
C VAL A 291 -13.90 -8.98 5.38
N GLY A 292 -14.82 -9.72 5.97
CA GLY A 292 -14.61 -11.06 6.49
C GLY A 292 -14.34 -11.15 7.99
N THR A 293 -13.79 -12.29 8.39
CA THR A 293 -13.49 -12.61 9.79
C THR A 293 -12.04 -12.29 10.13
N PRO A 294 -11.76 -11.89 11.39
CA PRO A 294 -10.38 -11.65 11.85
C PRO A 294 -9.51 -12.91 11.73
N LYS A 295 -8.24 -12.70 11.37
CA LYS A 295 -7.24 -13.77 11.45
C LYS A 295 -7.01 -14.21 12.91
N PRO A 296 -6.51 -15.44 13.16
CA PRO A 296 -6.07 -15.83 14.51
C PRO A 296 -5.11 -14.81 15.11
N GLY A 297 -5.23 -14.53 16.40
CA GLY A 297 -4.40 -13.55 17.11
C GLY A 297 -4.84 -12.09 16.93
N THR A 298 -5.91 -11.82 16.18
CA THR A 298 -6.45 -10.48 15.98
C THR A 298 -7.82 -10.32 16.64
N THR A 299 -8.00 -9.21 17.35
CA THR A 299 -9.28 -8.76 17.91
C THR A 299 -9.73 -7.50 17.17
N ILE A 300 -10.97 -7.48 16.71
CA ILE A 300 -11.61 -6.29 16.13
C ILE A 300 -12.64 -5.78 17.12
N GLN A 301 -12.59 -4.49 17.42
CA GLN A 301 -13.59 -3.76 18.19
C GLN A 301 -14.20 -2.67 17.32
N ILE A 302 -15.49 -2.44 17.48
CA ILE A 302 -16.18 -1.29 16.92
C ILE A 302 -16.44 -0.31 18.07
N ARG A 303 -15.94 0.91 17.94
CA ARG A 303 -16.04 1.93 18.99
C ARG A 303 -16.91 3.10 18.57
N ARG A 304 -17.80 3.52 19.47
CA ARG A 304 -18.60 4.74 19.35
C ARG A 304 -17.72 5.99 19.51
N PRO A 305 -18.21 7.17 19.15
CA PRO A 305 -17.45 8.43 19.34
C PRO A 305 -17.09 8.73 20.80
N ASP A 306 -17.81 8.17 21.78
CA ASP A 306 -17.50 8.27 23.21
C ASP A 306 -16.52 7.19 23.72
N ASP A 307 -15.92 6.46 22.79
CA ASP A 307 -14.96 5.37 23.03
C ASP A 307 -15.55 4.10 23.69
N THR A 308 -16.88 4.00 23.83
CA THR A 308 -17.55 2.78 24.27
C THR A 308 -17.65 1.77 23.14
N LEU A 309 -17.81 0.48 23.47
CA LEU A 309 -18.03 -0.57 22.47
C LEU A 309 -19.42 -0.45 21.85
N ALA A 310 -19.48 -0.52 20.52
CA ALA A 310 -20.74 -0.57 19.78
C ALA A 310 -21.40 -1.95 19.91
N ASP A 311 -22.74 -1.96 19.80
CA ASP A 311 -23.52 -3.19 19.75
C ASP A 311 -23.39 -3.86 18.36
N GLU A 312 -23.78 -5.14 18.26
CA GLU A 312 -23.77 -5.86 16.99
C GLU A 312 -24.64 -5.16 15.93
N GLY A 313 -24.07 -4.93 14.75
CA GLY A 313 -24.72 -4.21 13.65
C GLY A 313 -24.67 -2.69 13.77
N GLU A 314 -24.19 -2.14 14.87
CA GLU A 314 -24.01 -0.69 15.05
C GLU A 314 -22.70 -0.22 14.45
N THR A 315 -22.74 0.85 13.65
CA THR A 315 -21.56 1.43 13.01
C THR A 315 -20.77 2.29 13.98
N GLY A 316 -19.44 2.10 13.99
CA GLY A 316 -18.49 2.90 14.74
C GLY A 316 -17.10 2.81 14.13
N GLU A 317 -16.08 3.31 14.83
CA GLU A 317 -14.69 3.21 14.40
C GLU A 317 -14.17 1.78 14.57
N ILE A 318 -13.52 1.25 13.53
CA ILE A 318 -12.83 -0.03 13.58
C ILE A 318 -11.51 0.15 14.33
N VAL A 319 -11.33 -0.61 15.41
CA VAL A 319 -10.08 -0.70 16.17
C VAL A 319 -9.55 -2.13 16.05
N ILE A 320 -8.29 -2.26 15.62
CA ILE A 320 -7.62 -3.54 15.39
C ILE A 320 -6.57 -3.75 16.47
N ALA A 321 -6.65 -4.86 17.21
CA ALA A 321 -5.64 -5.26 18.19
C ALA A 321 -5.06 -6.62 17.84
N GLY A 322 -3.75 -6.81 18.01
CA GLY A 322 -3.14 -8.11 17.78
C GLY A 322 -1.66 -8.05 17.42
N ASP A 323 -1.15 -9.21 17.06
CA ASP A 323 0.26 -9.51 16.78
C ASP A 323 0.82 -8.85 15.51
N THR A 324 -0.05 -8.42 14.59
CA THR A 324 0.34 -7.73 13.36
C THR A 324 0.25 -6.20 13.45
N VAL A 325 -0.14 -5.64 14.60
CA VAL A 325 -0.17 -4.19 14.79
C VAL A 325 1.25 -3.63 14.86
N SER A 326 1.53 -2.62 14.05
CA SER A 326 2.84 -1.99 13.87
C SER A 326 3.44 -1.41 15.16
N LEU A 327 4.73 -1.08 15.11
CA LEU A 327 5.42 -0.41 16.23
C LEU A 327 5.04 1.09 16.34
N GLY A 328 4.30 1.60 15.37
CA GLY A 328 3.94 3.01 15.26
C GLY A 328 4.68 3.71 14.12
N TYR A 329 4.69 5.03 14.17
CA TYR A 329 5.28 5.87 13.13
C TYR A 329 6.71 6.28 13.48
N LEU A 330 7.64 6.03 12.57
CA LEU A 330 9.06 6.32 12.75
C LEU A 330 9.29 7.82 12.98
N GLY A 331 9.93 8.15 14.11
CA GLY A 331 10.24 9.53 14.48
C GLY A 331 9.04 10.42 14.81
N GLN A 332 7.83 9.85 14.98
CA GLN A 332 6.58 10.59 15.26
C GLN A 332 5.86 10.03 16.50
N PRO A 333 6.43 10.19 17.71
CA PRO A 333 5.87 9.60 18.93
C PRO A 333 4.50 10.19 19.32
N GLU A 334 4.25 11.47 19.07
CA GLU A 334 2.97 12.11 19.37
C GLU A 334 1.85 11.53 18.50
N LEU A 335 2.08 11.42 17.18
CA LEU A 335 1.11 10.82 16.25
C LEU A 335 0.91 9.33 16.58
N THR A 336 1.97 8.64 16.99
CA THR A 336 1.87 7.25 17.44
C THR A 336 0.97 7.14 18.66
N ALA A 337 1.16 7.99 19.67
CA ALA A 337 0.34 7.99 20.88
C ALA A 337 -1.14 8.36 20.62
N GLU A 338 -1.42 9.16 19.58
CA GLU A 338 -2.78 9.50 19.17
C GLU A 338 -3.51 8.32 18.51
N GLN A 339 -2.82 7.58 17.63
CA GLN A 339 -3.44 6.56 16.78
C GLN A 339 -3.36 5.14 17.37
N PHE A 340 -2.41 4.90 18.27
CA PHE A 340 -2.21 3.57 18.86
C PHE A 340 -2.63 3.56 20.33
N THR A 341 -3.20 2.43 20.73
CA THR A 341 -3.69 2.19 22.10
C THR A 341 -3.39 0.74 22.51
N VAL A 342 -3.97 0.28 23.61
CA VAL A 342 -3.88 -1.09 24.09
C VAL A 342 -5.28 -1.65 24.32
N VAL A 343 -5.55 -2.83 23.79
CA VAL A 343 -6.79 -3.58 23.99
C VAL A 343 -6.43 -4.97 24.51
N ASN A 344 -6.94 -5.34 25.67
CA ASN A 344 -6.69 -6.65 26.32
C ASN A 344 -5.19 -6.98 26.46
N GLY A 345 -4.35 -5.97 26.71
CA GLY A 345 -2.90 -6.14 26.83
C GLY A 345 -2.14 -6.25 25.50
N GLN A 346 -2.82 -6.19 24.37
CA GLN A 346 -2.23 -6.18 23.04
C GLN A 346 -2.18 -4.77 22.46
N ARG A 347 -1.16 -4.49 21.65
CA ARG A 347 -1.10 -3.24 20.86
C ARG A 347 -2.30 -3.17 19.93
N ALA A 348 -2.90 -2.01 19.84
CA ALA A 348 -4.09 -1.75 19.04
C ALA A 348 -3.95 -0.47 18.22
N TYR A 349 -4.60 -0.43 17.05
CA TYR A 349 -4.59 0.70 16.13
C TYR A 349 -6.01 1.18 15.85
N ARG A 350 -6.22 2.49 15.96
CA ARG A 350 -7.44 3.20 15.57
C ARG A 350 -7.37 3.52 14.09
N THR A 351 -8.22 2.86 13.30
CA THR A 351 -8.04 2.88 11.84
C THR A 351 -8.54 4.14 11.15
N GLY A 352 -9.45 4.89 11.79
CA GLY A 352 -10.23 5.93 11.14
C GLY A 352 -11.23 5.40 10.11
N ASP A 353 -11.37 4.08 10.00
CA ASP A 353 -12.38 3.41 9.18
C ASP A 353 -13.66 3.22 9.99
N ALA A 354 -14.82 3.46 9.38
CA ALA A 354 -16.13 3.12 9.93
C ALA A 354 -16.52 1.70 9.52
N GLY A 355 -17.13 0.97 10.44
CA GLY A 355 -17.61 -0.38 10.18
C GLY A 355 -18.50 -0.91 11.28
N PHE A 356 -19.00 -2.12 11.11
CA PHE A 356 -19.80 -2.85 12.09
C PHE A 356 -19.51 -4.35 12.02
N LEU A 357 -19.77 -5.04 13.13
CA LEU A 357 -19.73 -6.51 13.18
C LEU A 357 -21.15 -7.06 13.05
N ARG A 358 -21.30 -8.09 12.23
CA ARG A 358 -22.55 -8.87 12.11
C ARG A 358 -22.22 -10.33 11.85
N ASP A 359 -22.78 -11.23 12.63
CA ASP A 359 -22.53 -12.67 12.54
C ASP A 359 -21.04 -13.03 12.57
N GLY A 360 -20.26 -12.29 13.36
CA GLY A 360 -18.79 -12.44 13.45
C GLY A 360 -17.98 -11.90 12.26
N MET A 361 -18.64 -11.36 11.25
CA MET A 361 -17.99 -10.74 10.08
C MET A 361 -17.89 -9.23 10.22
N LEU A 362 -16.77 -8.68 9.79
CA LEU A 362 -16.57 -7.24 9.69
C LEU A 362 -17.16 -6.72 8.37
N HIS A 363 -17.94 -5.66 8.48
CA HIS A 363 -18.47 -4.88 7.36
C HIS A 363 -17.83 -3.49 7.37
N PHE A 364 -17.24 -3.10 6.26
CA PHE A 364 -16.69 -1.76 6.06
C PHE A 364 -17.80 -0.79 5.63
N ALA A 365 -17.90 0.36 6.29
CA ALA A 365 -18.93 1.37 6.05
C ALA A 365 -18.39 2.72 5.54
N GLY A 366 -17.09 2.79 5.22
CA GLY A 366 -16.45 4.01 4.72
C GLY A 366 -15.35 4.53 5.64
N ARG A 367 -14.99 5.81 5.47
CA ARG A 367 -13.99 6.49 6.30
C ARG A 367 -14.67 7.54 7.20
N ILE A 368 -14.13 7.70 8.40
CA ILE A 368 -14.52 8.77 9.34
C ILE A 368 -13.80 10.08 8.97
N ASP A 369 -12.60 9.98 8.37
CA ASP A 369 -11.77 11.09 7.92
C ASP A 369 -11.85 11.34 6.39
N PHE A 370 -10.98 12.21 5.88
CA PHE A 370 -10.93 12.57 4.45
C PHE A 370 -9.92 11.72 3.64
N GLN A 371 -9.41 10.65 4.21
CA GLN A 371 -8.53 9.75 3.50
C GLN A 371 -9.31 8.97 2.44
N VAL A 372 -8.68 8.72 1.30
CA VAL A 372 -9.28 7.96 0.20
C VAL A 372 -8.34 6.85 -0.29
N LYS A 373 -8.94 5.83 -0.88
CA LYS A 373 -8.21 4.80 -1.61
C LYS A 373 -8.51 4.97 -3.11
N LEU A 374 -7.48 5.20 -3.91
CA LEU A 374 -7.60 5.39 -5.37
C LEU A 374 -6.58 4.51 -6.07
N HIS A 375 -7.05 3.57 -6.89
CA HIS A 375 -6.21 2.56 -7.55
C HIS A 375 -5.29 1.80 -6.57
N GLY A 376 -5.80 1.56 -5.36
CA GLY A 376 -5.09 0.90 -4.27
C GLY A 376 -4.20 1.81 -3.42
N TYR A 377 -3.87 2.98 -3.90
CA TYR A 377 -3.06 3.94 -3.13
C TYR A 377 -3.88 4.60 -2.03
N ARG A 378 -3.33 4.60 -0.83
CA ARG A 378 -3.86 5.33 0.32
C ARG A 378 -3.43 6.79 0.22
N ILE A 379 -4.38 7.69 0.08
CA ILE A 379 -4.16 9.11 -0.19
C ILE A 379 -4.84 9.94 0.90
N GLU A 380 -4.04 10.73 1.61
CA GLU A 380 -4.55 11.80 2.45
C GLU A 380 -4.90 12.98 1.55
N ILE A 381 -6.15 13.34 1.49
CA ILE A 381 -6.63 14.50 0.70
C ILE A 381 -5.91 15.77 1.14
N GLU A 382 -5.68 15.92 2.45
CA GLU A 382 -5.00 17.07 3.03
C GLU A 382 -3.54 17.21 2.59
N ASP A 383 -2.84 16.09 2.28
CA ASP A 383 -1.49 16.12 1.69
C ASP A 383 -1.52 16.82 0.33
N ILE A 384 -2.50 16.51 -0.52
CA ILE A 384 -2.67 17.15 -1.82
C ILE A 384 -3.04 18.63 -1.66
N GLU A 385 -3.98 18.94 -0.76
CA GLU A 385 -4.41 20.32 -0.49
C GLU A 385 -3.27 21.17 0.05
N THR A 386 -2.42 20.61 0.92
CA THR A 386 -1.24 21.29 1.47
C THR A 386 -0.22 21.59 0.37
N ASN A 387 0.05 20.62 -0.50
CA ASN A 387 0.96 20.82 -1.63
C ASN A 387 0.38 21.82 -2.65
N LEU A 388 -0.91 21.80 -2.92
CA LEU A 388 -1.57 22.82 -3.75
C LEU A 388 -1.41 24.23 -3.16
N ARG A 389 -1.67 24.40 -1.86
CA ARG A 389 -1.52 25.69 -1.15
C ARG A 389 -0.08 26.19 -1.08
N SER A 390 0.92 25.31 -1.24
CA SER A 390 2.33 25.71 -1.30
C SER A 390 2.74 26.28 -2.66
N LEU A 391 1.91 26.11 -3.70
CA LEU A 391 2.18 26.63 -5.02
C LEU A 391 1.96 28.14 -5.08
N PRO A 392 2.76 28.90 -5.90
CA PRO A 392 2.51 30.31 -6.14
C PRO A 392 1.09 30.56 -6.60
N ASP A 393 0.49 31.65 -6.14
CA ASP A 393 -0.86 32.14 -6.49
C ASP A 393 -2.03 31.28 -6.00
N VAL A 394 -1.81 30.11 -5.40
CA VAL A 394 -2.88 29.32 -4.78
C VAL A 394 -3.20 29.85 -3.40
N GLN A 395 -4.35 30.50 -3.23
CA GLN A 395 -4.83 31.03 -1.95
C GLN A 395 -5.46 29.94 -1.10
N HIS A 396 -6.38 29.17 -1.71
CA HIS A 396 -7.05 28.04 -1.08
C HIS A 396 -7.23 26.88 -2.08
N ALA A 397 -7.23 25.66 -1.56
CA ALA A 397 -7.52 24.46 -2.33
C ALA A 397 -8.30 23.45 -1.50
N VAL A 398 -9.29 22.83 -2.13
CA VAL A 398 -10.07 21.72 -1.58
C VAL A 398 -10.14 20.62 -2.62
N VAL A 399 -9.83 19.38 -2.23
CA VAL A 399 -9.84 18.22 -3.12
C VAL A 399 -10.97 17.28 -2.72
N LEU A 400 -11.74 16.82 -3.69
CA LEU A 400 -12.83 15.87 -3.48
C LEU A 400 -12.63 14.62 -4.34
N PRO A 401 -12.94 13.43 -3.78
CA PRO A 401 -13.05 12.23 -4.58
C PRO A 401 -14.33 12.27 -5.43
N VAL A 402 -14.19 11.85 -6.69
CA VAL A 402 -15.30 11.72 -7.64
C VAL A 402 -15.54 10.25 -7.90
N THR A 403 -16.78 9.80 -7.69
CA THR A 403 -17.25 8.44 -8.01
C THR A 403 -18.00 8.43 -9.34
N LYS A 404 -18.07 7.30 -10.01
CA LYS A 404 -18.88 7.17 -11.25
C LYS A 404 -20.37 7.11 -10.96
N GLU A 405 -20.72 6.52 -9.81
CA GLU A 405 -22.08 6.37 -9.30
C GLU A 405 -22.07 6.67 -7.80
N ASP A 406 -23.21 7.08 -7.25
CA ASP A 406 -23.31 7.31 -5.79
C ASP A 406 -22.97 6.05 -5.01
N GLY A 407 -21.94 6.16 -4.14
CA GLY A 407 -21.43 5.03 -3.34
C GLY A 407 -20.52 4.05 -4.09
N GLY A 408 -20.24 4.29 -5.37
CA GLY A 408 -19.31 3.48 -6.17
C GLY A 408 -17.84 3.78 -5.90
N PRO A 409 -16.92 3.03 -6.54
CA PRO A 409 -15.50 3.25 -6.40
C PRO A 409 -15.09 4.64 -6.92
N ILE A 410 -14.06 5.21 -6.30
CA ILE A 410 -13.52 6.53 -6.68
C ILE A 410 -12.86 6.40 -8.06
N SER A 411 -13.28 7.25 -8.99
CA SER A 411 -12.73 7.27 -10.34
C SER A 411 -11.53 8.20 -10.50
N HIS A 412 -11.54 9.32 -9.78
CA HIS A 412 -10.45 10.31 -9.79
C HIS A 412 -10.63 11.34 -8.66
N LEU A 413 -9.63 12.19 -8.49
CA LEU A 413 -9.66 13.34 -7.61
C LEU A 413 -9.95 14.60 -8.43
N HIS A 414 -10.79 15.50 -7.87
CA HIS A 414 -11.10 16.81 -8.39
C HIS A 414 -10.65 17.89 -7.43
N ALA A 415 -9.94 18.91 -7.90
CA ALA A 415 -9.49 20.04 -7.09
C ALA A 415 -10.31 21.30 -7.36
N PHE A 416 -10.86 21.91 -6.30
CA PHE A 416 -11.34 23.28 -6.33
C PHE A 416 -10.22 24.19 -5.86
N VAL A 417 -9.86 25.19 -6.66
CA VAL A 417 -8.71 26.06 -6.41
C VAL A 417 -9.18 27.52 -6.46
N GLN A 418 -8.84 28.26 -5.42
CA GLN A 418 -9.01 29.70 -5.35
C GLN A 418 -7.68 30.38 -5.66
N LEU A 419 -7.68 31.20 -6.70
CA LEU A 419 -6.56 32.05 -7.13
C LEU A 419 -6.93 33.53 -6.88
N PRO A 420 -5.94 34.46 -6.91
CA PRO A 420 -6.21 35.89 -6.79
C PRO A 420 -7.26 36.40 -7.81
N GLU A 421 -7.22 35.84 -9.02
CA GLU A 421 -8.21 36.09 -10.08
C GLU A 421 -8.57 34.77 -10.75
N VAL A 422 -9.83 34.64 -11.17
CA VAL A 422 -10.27 33.48 -11.96
C VAL A 422 -9.51 33.49 -13.30
N PRO A 423 -8.84 32.40 -13.65
CA PRO A 423 -7.95 32.40 -14.80
C PRO A 423 -8.72 32.54 -16.12
N GLU A 424 -8.23 33.40 -17.03
CA GLU A 424 -8.79 33.56 -18.38
C GLU A 424 -8.72 32.26 -19.19
N SER A 425 -7.72 31.41 -18.91
CA SER A 425 -7.53 30.11 -19.57
C SER A 425 -7.41 28.98 -18.53
N PRO A 426 -8.54 28.43 -18.01
CA PRO A 426 -8.55 27.34 -17.03
C PRO A 426 -7.69 26.15 -17.44
N LEU A 427 -7.70 25.78 -18.72
CA LEU A 427 -6.93 24.64 -19.23
C LEU A 427 -5.41 24.86 -19.09
N ARG A 428 -4.89 26.05 -19.45
CA ARG A 428 -3.46 26.36 -19.32
C ARG A 428 -3.03 26.40 -17.87
N THR A 429 -3.85 26.97 -17.00
CA THR A 429 -3.60 27.02 -15.56
C THR A 429 -3.59 25.61 -14.95
N THR A 430 -4.53 24.74 -15.33
CA THR A 430 -4.56 23.34 -14.91
C THR A 430 -3.28 22.59 -15.30
N VAL A 431 -2.82 22.77 -16.55
CA VAL A 431 -1.56 22.14 -17.02
C VAL A 431 -0.36 22.65 -16.19
N ALA A 432 -0.30 23.95 -15.92
CA ALA A 432 0.76 24.55 -15.11
C ALA A 432 0.78 24.01 -13.67
N LEU A 433 -0.38 24.00 -12.99
CA LEU A 433 -0.50 23.49 -11.63
C LEU A 433 -0.15 21.99 -11.55
N ARG A 434 -0.64 21.17 -12.50
CA ARG A 434 -0.30 19.75 -12.56
C ARG A 434 1.21 19.53 -12.76
N ASN A 435 1.87 20.31 -13.60
CA ASN A 435 3.31 20.19 -13.82
C ASN A 435 4.10 20.58 -12.56
N GLN A 436 3.66 21.57 -11.80
CA GLN A 436 4.27 21.94 -10.52
C GLN A 436 4.05 20.84 -9.48
N LEU A 437 2.84 20.28 -9.38
CA LEU A 437 2.53 19.19 -8.47
C LEU A 437 3.35 17.91 -8.76
N LYS A 438 3.71 17.62 -10.01
CA LYS A 438 4.57 16.48 -10.37
C LYS A 438 5.96 16.53 -9.69
N GLY A 439 6.44 17.73 -9.36
CA GLY A 439 7.66 17.89 -8.60
C GLY A 439 7.52 17.62 -7.09
N LEU A 440 6.28 17.54 -6.58
CA LEU A 440 5.97 17.46 -5.15
C LEU A 440 5.28 16.13 -4.78
N LEU A 441 4.36 15.65 -5.63
CA LEU A 441 3.50 14.51 -5.39
C LEU A 441 3.70 13.41 -6.44
N PRO A 442 3.55 12.13 -6.08
CA PRO A 442 3.46 11.05 -7.03
C PRO A 442 2.26 11.23 -7.99
N ASP A 443 2.37 10.73 -9.21
CA ASP A 443 1.35 10.91 -10.25
C ASP A 443 -0.06 10.48 -9.82
N TYR A 444 -0.19 9.42 -9.02
CA TYR A 444 -1.49 8.91 -8.54
C TYR A 444 -2.19 9.85 -7.55
N MET A 445 -1.48 10.81 -6.94
CA MET A 445 -2.04 11.83 -6.04
C MET A 445 -2.48 13.09 -6.78
N ILE A 446 -2.09 13.28 -8.05
CA ILE A 446 -2.37 14.52 -8.78
C ILE A 446 -3.82 14.53 -9.25
N PRO A 447 -4.63 15.55 -8.86
CA PRO A 447 -6.02 15.64 -9.31
C PRO A 447 -6.14 15.62 -10.84
N LYS A 448 -7.12 14.85 -11.33
CA LYS A 448 -7.36 14.71 -12.77
C LYS A 448 -8.08 15.93 -13.36
N SER A 449 -8.94 16.55 -12.56
CA SER A 449 -9.74 17.70 -12.97
C SER A 449 -9.66 18.84 -11.95
N PHE A 450 -9.86 20.07 -12.42
CA PHE A 450 -9.74 21.31 -11.62
C PHE A 450 -10.92 22.24 -11.94
N SER A 451 -11.46 22.87 -10.88
CA SER A 451 -12.39 24.00 -10.95
C SER A 451 -11.79 25.21 -10.25
N TYR A 452 -11.88 26.36 -10.87
CA TYR A 452 -11.41 27.62 -10.31
C TYR A 452 -12.61 28.39 -9.77
N VAL A 453 -12.53 28.75 -8.49
CA VAL A 453 -13.62 29.43 -7.76
C VAL A 453 -13.16 30.79 -7.23
N GLU A 454 -14.04 31.76 -7.16
CA GLU A 454 -13.77 33.08 -6.57
C GLU A 454 -13.52 32.97 -5.07
N ALA A 455 -14.25 32.06 -4.40
CA ALA A 455 -14.07 31.77 -2.98
C ALA A 455 -14.46 30.32 -2.68
N ILE A 456 -13.72 29.67 -1.79
CA ILE A 456 -14.12 28.38 -1.22
C ILE A 456 -15.28 28.63 -0.24
N PRO A 457 -16.45 27.96 -0.41
CA PRO A 457 -17.55 28.06 0.53
C PRO A 457 -17.14 27.53 1.90
N LEU A 458 -17.59 28.23 2.94
CA LEU A 458 -17.28 27.88 4.33
C LEU A 458 -18.54 27.45 5.08
N THR A 459 -18.40 26.47 5.97
CA THR A 459 -19.41 26.12 6.96
C THR A 459 -19.57 27.22 8.00
N ALA A 460 -20.59 27.16 8.83
CA ALA A 460 -20.81 28.10 9.96
C ALA A 460 -19.61 28.17 10.93
N ASN A 461 -18.79 27.13 10.99
CA ASN A 461 -17.60 27.04 11.83
C ASN A 461 -16.30 27.46 11.11
N GLY A 462 -16.39 28.08 9.93
CA GLY A 462 -15.25 28.58 9.17
C GLY A 462 -14.41 27.50 8.46
N LYS A 463 -14.87 26.25 8.39
CA LYS A 463 -14.20 25.17 7.63
C LYS A 463 -14.76 25.13 6.20
N ALA A 464 -13.96 24.63 5.25
CA ALA A 464 -14.41 24.42 3.88
C ALA A 464 -15.68 23.54 3.84
N ASP A 465 -16.72 24.05 3.16
CA ASP A 465 -17.97 23.30 2.97
C ASP A 465 -17.84 22.34 1.77
N ARG A 466 -17.34 21.13 2.08
CA ARG A 466 -17.15 20.07 1.08
C ARG A 466 -18.47 19.56 0.49
N THR A 467 -19.59 19.71 1.24
CA THR A 467 -20.92 19.33 0.77
C THR A 467 -21.41 20.27 -0.32
N ALA A 468 -21.26 21.58 -0.10
CA ALA A 468 -21.57 22.59 -1.10
C ALA A 468 -20.69 22.43 -2.36
N LEU A 469 -19.38 22.16 -2.19
CA LEU A 469 -18.48 21.93 -3.32
C LEU A 469 -18.83 20.64 -4.09
N ARG A 470 -19.26 19.58 -3.40
CA ARG A 470 -19.69 18.34 -4.04
C ARG A 470 -20.93 18.53 -4.90
N ALA A 471 -21.85 19.39 -4.48
CA ALA A 471 -23.05 19.72 -5.27
C ALA A 471 -22.73 20.53 -6.55
N ALA A 472 -21.52 21.07 -6.67
CA ALA A 472 -21.04 21.82 -7.84
C ALA A 472 -20.18 20.94 -8.80
N LEU A 473 -19.98 19.65 -8.52
CA LEU A 473 -19.35 18.67 -9.39
C LEU A 473 -20.33 18.14 -10.44
#